data_e5747f62688d37fef5e989d4bc10e751
#
_entry.id   e5747f62688d37fef5e989d4bc10e751
#
_cell.length_a   1.000
_cell.length_b   1.000
_cell.length_c   1.000
_cell.angle_alpha   90.00
_cell.angle_beta   90.00
_cell.angle_gamma   90.00
#
_symmetry.space_group_name_H-M   'P 1'
#
loop_
_entity.id
_entity.type
_entity.pdbx_description
1 polymer ?
#
loop_
_entity_poly.entity_id
_entity_poly.type
_entity_poly.pdbx_seq_one_letter_code
_entity_poly.pdbx_strand_id
1 'polypeptide(L)'
;RGQGAAIGSGSSINKKDVSTAQIHITGGKINVYALYGAGIGSGSGSNAQVQIDGGMITARSWNGASVGSGDYGSSEIKINGGTFCLDKSKQTDSKISDIGSGASGEETEVIINGGTFYMVNNGSFYNSAPRIQSLKADSSGNLNPENPLNGEGAPVYATKADLSSVYGADGVIKNASIDVPSYNYGFKDAQTAPNGVVYMYLPAADLVKATFSGINYEGKVEADAAKNELERELTFVDYGKELLRNNLQSVVEF
;
A
#
# COMPACT_ATOMS: atom_id res chain seq x y z
N ARG A 1 -17.77 15.68 -17.53
CA ARG A 1 -17.44 14.95 -16.29
C ARG A 1 -16.00 14.50 -16.41
N GLY A 2 -15.16 14.76 -15.39
CA GLY A 2 -13.73 14.51 -15.44
C GLY A 2 -13.42 13.01 -15.50
N GLN A 3 -12.99 12.55 -16.67
CA GLN A 3 -12.62 11.15 -16.92
C GLN A 3 -11.10 10.95 -16.98
N GLY A 4 -10.34 12.06 -17.00
CA GLY A 4 -8.88 12.01 -16.87
C GLY A 4 -8.44 11.64 -15.46
N ALA A 5 -7.20 11.20 -15.32
CA ALA A 5 -6.56 11.07 -14.03
C ALA A 5 -6.37 12.44 -13.38
N ALA A 6 -6.25 12.49 -12.04
CA ALA A 6 -5.91 13.74 -11.37
C ALA A 6 -4.42 14.11 -11.61
N ILE A 7 -3.54 13.11 -11.60
CA ILE A 7 -2.16 13.20 -12.10
C ILE A 7 -1.98 12.07 -13.10
N GLY A 8 -1.77 12.39 -14.38
CA GLY A 8 -1.53 11.39 -15.41
C GLY A 8 -2.19 11.68 -16.74
N SER A 9 -2.67 10.63 -17.43
CA SER A 9 -3.23 10.77 -18.76
C SER A 9 -4.66 11.33 -18.77
N GLY A 10 -5.02 11.95 -19.88
CA GLY A 10 -6.41 12.27 -20.22
C GLY A 10 -7.23 11.00 -20.44
N SER A 11 -8.52 11.16 -20.76
CA SER A 11 -9.39 10.03 -21.11
C SER A 11 -9.48 9.82 -22.60
N SER A 12 -9.62 8.55 -23.02
CA SER A 12 -9.92 8.14 -24.40
C SER A 12 -11.19 7.27 -24.43
N ILE A 13 -12.35 7.90 -24.42
CA ILE A 13 -13.66 7.22 -24.32
C ILE A 13 -13.90 6.24 -25.46
N ASN A 14 -13.34 6.49 -26.63
CA ASN A 14 -13.55 5.65 -27.82
C ASN A 14 -12.31 4.83 -28.21
N LYS A 15 -11.28 4.81 -27.37
CA LYS A 15 -9.98 4.14 -27.64
C LYS A 15 -9.32 4.56 -28.98
N LYS A 16 -9.72 5.69 -29.55
CA LYS A 16 -9.16 6.19 -30.83
C LYS A 16 -7.87 6.96 -30.64
N ASP A 17 -7.76 7.69 -29.53
CA ASP A 17 -6.59 8.53 -29.19
C ASP A 17 -6.10 8.16 -27.80
N VAL A 18 -5.64 6.90 -27.64
CA VAL A 18 -5.09 6.41 -26.39
C VAL A 18 -3.81 7.16 -26.07
N SER A 19 -3.82 7.89 -24.96
CA SER A 19 -2.62 8.56 -24.46
C SER A 19 -1.94 7.72 -23.38
N THR A 20 -0.63 7.74 -23.34
CA THR A 20 0.18 7.14 -22.27
C THR A 20 0.88 8.24 -21.50
N ALA A 21 0.60 8.35 -20.20
CA ALA A 21 1.35 9.25 -19.32
C ALA A 21 2.54 8.51 -18.71
N GLN A 22 3.67 9.21 -18.60
CA GLN A 22 4.80 8.77 -17.80
C GLN A 22 4.87 9.63 -16.54
N ILE A 23 4.79 9.00 -15.38
CA ILE A 23 4.72 9.67 -14.08
C ILE A 23 5.84 9.14 -13.20
N HIS A 24 6.69 10.05 -12.70
CA HIS A 24 7.76 9.73 -11.77
C HIS A 24 7.66 10.64 -10.55
N ILE A 25 7.41 10.05 -9.38
CA ILE A 25 7.27 10.77 -8.10
C ILE A 25 8.43 10.36 -7.20
N THR A 26 9.29 11.31 -6.90
CA THR A 26 10.48 11.09 -6.05
C THR A 26 10.27 11.56 -4.61
N GLY A 27 9.20 12.31 -4.32
CA GLY A 27 8.93 12.81 -2.98
C GLY A 27 7.81 13.86 -2.96
N GLY A 28 7.74 14.57 -1.83
CA GLY A 28 6.74 15.62 -1.63
C GLY A 28 5.45 15.13 -0.96
N LYS A 29 4.50 16.06 -0.78
CA LYS A 29 3.17 15.77 -0.24
C LYS A 29 2.13 15.95 -1.35
N ILE A 30 1.47 14.88 -1.70
CA ILE A 30 0.50 14.81 -2.80
C ILE A 30 -0.87 14.46 -2.22
N ASN A 31 -1.90 15.24 -2.58
CA ASN A 31 -3.29 14.95 -2.24
C ASN A 31 -4.13 15.10 -3.49
N VAL A 32 -4.71 13.99 -3.96
CA VAL A 32 -5.40 13.93 -5.25
C VAL A 32 -6.72 13.19 -5.16
N TYR A 33 -7.67 13.64 -6.00
CA TYR A 33 -8.98 13.03 -6.18
C TYR A 33 -9.38 13.01 -7.66
N ALA A 34 -9.85 11.87 -8.12
CA ALA A 34 -10.44 11.69 -9.46
C ALA A 34 -11.84 11.10 -9.37
N LEU A 35 -12.61 11.20 -10.46
CA LEU A 35 -13.94 10.59 -10.55
C LEU A 35 -13.92 9.26 -11.30
N TYR A 36 -13.52 9.25 -12.56
CA TYR A 36 -13.51 8.05 -13.42
C TYR A 36 -12.11 7.62 -13.83
N GLY A 37 -11.15 8.54 -13.89
CA GLY A 37 -9.73 8.23 -14.02
C GLY A 37 -9.12 7.83 -12.69
N ALA A 38 -7.89 7.38 -12.69
CA ALA A 38 -7.13 7.14 -11.48
C ALA A 38 -6.82 8.44 -10.71
N GLY A 39 -6.58 8.35 -9.42
CA GLY A 39 -6.01 9.46 -8.67
C GLY A 39 -4.63 9.82 -9.22
N ILE A 40 -3.74 8.84 -9.34
CA ILE A 40 -2.44 8.93 -10.02
C ILE A 40 -2.38 7.78 -11.02
N GLY A 41 -2.19 8.09 -12.32
CA GLY A 41 -2.07 7.05 -13.34
C GLY A 41 -2.84 7.34 -14.62
N SER A 42 -3.65 6.40 -15.11
CA SER A 42 -4.36 6.60 -16.36
C SER A 42 -5.76 7.19 -16.19
N GLY A 43 -6.17 7.97 -17.19
CA GLY A 43 -7.57 8.32 -17.41
C GLY A 43 -8.36 7.12 -17.93
N SER A 44 -9.68 7.28 -18.01
CA SER A 44 -10.59 6.26 -18.56
C SER A 44 -10.23 5.92 -20.01
N GLY A 45 -10.01 4.65 -20.31
CA GLY A 45 -9.62 4.16 -21.64
C GLY A 45 -8.23 4.59 -22.13
N SER A 46 -7.35 5.03 -21.24
CA SER A 46 -5.97 5.47 -21.53
C SER A 46 -4.95 4.68 -20.71
N ASN A 47 -3.67 4.93 -20.95
CA ASN A 47 -2.58 4.20 -20.32
C ASN A 47 -1.73 5.10 -19.43
N ALA A 48 -0.99 4.49 -18.49
CA ALA A 48 0.04 5.17 -17.71
C ALA A 48 1.18 4.24 -17.32
N GLN A 49 2.37 4.83 -17.19
CA GLN A 49 3.51 4.24 -16.51
C GLN A 49 3.79 5.09 -15.27
N VAL A 50 3.73 4.47 -14.10
CA VAL A 50 3.83 5.15 -12.80
C VAL A 50 5.01 4.58 -12.03
N GLN A 51 5.98 5.43 -11.71
CA GLN A 51 7.04 5.10 -10.77
C GLN A 51 6.97 6.02 -9.56
N ILE A 52 6.99 5.44 -8.36
CA ILE A 52 6.95 6.17 -7.10
C ILE A 52 8.12 5.70 -6.23
N ASP A 53 9.06 6.61 -5.99
CA ASP A 53 10.26 6.34 -5.20
C ASP A 53 10.15 6.86 -3.76
N GLY A 54 9.17 7.75 -3.49
CA GLY A 54 8.97 8.33 -2.18
C GLY A 54 7.83 9.33 -2.13
N GLY A 55 7.70 10.00 -0.98
CA GLY A 55 6.68 11.01 -0.73
C GLY A 55 5.52 10.52 0.13
N MET A 56 4.66 11.47 0.51
CA MET A 56 3.44 11.23 1.25
C MET A 56 2.25 11.42 0.30
N ILE A 57 1.58 10.36 -0.03
CA ILE A 57 0.55 10.31 -1.07
C ILE A 57 -0.80 10.02 -0.44
N THR A 58 -1.73 10.97 -0.52
CA THR A 58 -3.13 10.76 -0.23
C THR A 58 -3.87 10.75 -1.57
N ALA A 59 -4.38 9.59 -1.95
CA ALA A 59 -5.02 9.43 -3.24
C ALA A 59 -6.36 8.72 -3.09
N ARG A 60 -7.34 9.14 -3.90
CA ARG A 60 -8.64 8.49 -4.03
C ARG A 60 -9.21 8.66 -5.42
N SER A 61 -10.04 7.72 -5.82
CA SER A 61 -10.89 7.83 -6.99
C SER A 61 -12.26 7.22 -6.70
N TRP A 62 -13.26 7.58 -7.47
CA TRP A 62 -14.59 6.97 -7.39
C TRP A 62 -14.65 5.65 -8.18
N ASN A 63 -14.34 5.66 -9.47
CA ASN A 63 -14.42 4.50 -10.36
C ASN A 63 -13.06 4.03 -10.89
N GLY A 64 -12.01 4.83 -10.76
CA GLY A 64 -10.64 4.43 -11.04
C GLY A 64 -9.91 3.95 -9.78
N ALA A 65 -8.74 3.40 -9.94
CA ALA A 65 -7.83 3.12 -8.83
C ALA A 65 -7.34 4.42 -8.18
N SER A 66 -7.02 4.39 -6.89
CA SER A 66 -6.35 5.53 -6.26
C SER A 66 -4.98 5.77 -6.90
N VAL A 67 -4.21 4.68 -7.15
CA VAL A 67 -2.98 4.70 -7.95
C VAL A 67 -3.09 3.58 -8.99
N GLY A 68 -3.03 3.92 -10.27
CA GLY A 68 -3.09 2.92 -11.31
C GLY A 68 -3.95 3.28 -12.50
N SER A 69 -4.93 2.45 -12.87
CA SER A 69 -5.75 2.72 -14.05
C SER A 69 -7.12 3.32 -13.72
N GLY A 70 -7.59 4.14 -14.65
CA GLY A 70 -9.00 4.51 -14.72
C GLY A 70 -9.87 3.36 -15.24
N ASP A 71 -11.16 3.61 -15.34
CA ASP A 71 -12.11 2.68 -15.94
C ASP A 71 -11.72 2.39 -17.41
N TYR A 72 -11.69 1.13 -17.83
CA TYR A 72 -11.20 0.68 -19.14
C TYR A 72 -9.76 1.12 -19.50
N GLY A 73 -8.96 1.52 -18.53
CA GLY A 73 -7.57 1.90 -18.73
C GLY A 73 -6.59 0.80 -18.31
N SER A 74 -5.32 0.95 -18.68
CA SER A 74 -4.24 0.09 -18.22
C SER A 74 -3.11 0.89 -17.58
N SER A 75 -2.30 0.25 -16.73
CA SER A 75 -1.16 0.91 -16.11
C SER A 75 -0.06 -0.08 -15.73
N GLU A 76 1.17 0.39 -15.85
CA GLU A 76 2.34 -0.25 -15.25
C GLU A 76 2.74 0.57 -14.02
N ILE A 77 2.78 -0.06 -12.85
CA ILE A 77 3.01 0.64 -11.58
C ILE A 77 4.22 0.04 -10.90
N LYS A 78 5.19 0.89 -10.55
CA LYS A 78 6.36 0.51 -9.77
C LYS A 78 6.46 1.39 -8.53
N ILE A 79 6.38 0.79 -7.35
CA ILE A 79 6.49 1.47 -6.06
C ILE A 79 7.78 1.01 -5.38
N ASN A 80 8.74 1.92 -5.24
CA ASN A 80 10.01 1.67 -4.58
C ASN A 80 10.03 2.20 -3.14
N GLY A 81 9.09 3.08 -2.78
CA GLY A 81 8.99 3.68 -1.45
C GLY A 81 7.81 4.63 -1.34
N GLY A 82 7.74 5.35 -0.22
CA GLY A 82 6.70 6.32 0.05
C GLY A 82 5.64 5.84 1.04
N THR A 83 4.81 6.76 1.47
CA THR A 83 3.67 6.51 2.37
C THR A 83 2.37 6.81 1.64
N PHE A 84 1.50 5.83 1.62
CA PHE A 84 0.23 5.89 0.91
C PHE A 84 -0.93 5.90 1.90
N CYS A 85 -1.73 6.95 1.86
CA CYS A 85 -3.03 7.04 2.52
C CYS A 85 -4.11 6.88 1.45
N LEU A 86 -4.70 5.70 1.34
CA LEU A 86 -5.66 5.36 0.30
C LEU A 86 -7.08 5.48 0.85
N ASP A 87 -7.90 6.32 0.24
CA ASP A 87 -9.23 6.65 0.75
C ASP A 87 -10.33 5.90 -0.02
N LYS A 88 -10.98 4.99 0.70
CA LYS A 88 -12.12 4.19 0.21
C LYS A 88 -13.49 4.87 0.33
N SER A 89 -13.58 6.03 0.94
CA SER A 89 -14.87 6.63 1.34
C SER A 89 -15.84 6.88 0.16
N LYS A 90 -15.34 6.86 -1.07
CA LYS A 90 -16.13 7.08 -2.28
C LYS A 90 -16.21 5.88 -3.22
N GLN A 91 -15.45 4.83 -2.96
CA GLN A 91 -15.49 3.62 -3.78
C GLN A 91 -16.69 2.75 -3.38
N THR A 92 -17.57 2.50 -4.31
CA THR A 92 -18.78 1.68 -4.11
C THR A 92 -18.68 0.30 -4.77
N ASP A 93 -17.75 0.12 -5.71
CA ASP A 93 -17.54 -1.14 -6.42
C ASP A 93 -16.37 -1.92 -5.82
N SER A 94 -16.63 -3.18 -5.46
CA SER A 94 -15.62 -4.11 -4.94
C SER A 94 -14.56 -4.52 -5.96
N LYS A 95 -14.78 -4.27 -7.25
CA LYS A 95 -13.82 -4.57 -8.32
C LYS A 95 -12.73 -3.51 -8.46
N ILE A 96 -12.90 -2.33 -7.88
CA ILE A 96 -11.90 -1.26 -7.96
C ILE A 96 -10.77 -1.57 -6.99
N SER A 97 -9.54 -1.58 -7.49
CA SER A 97 -8.34 -1.69 -6.67
C SER A 97 -7.99 -0.34 -6.02
N ASP A 98 -7.37 -0.37 -4.85
CA ASP A 98 -6.77 0.83 -4.29
C ASP A 98 -5.48 1.18 -5.05
N ILE A 99 -4.66 0.15 -5.37
CA ILE A 99 -3.53 0.25 -6.29
C ILE A 99 -3.71 -0.83 -7.35
N GLY A 100 -3.71 -0.44 -8.62
CA GLY A 100 -3.90 -1.37 -9.72
C GLY A 100 -5.01 -0.95 -10.68
N SER A 101 -6.01 -1.80 -10.87
CA SER A 101 -7.05 -1.62 -11.87
C SER A 101 -8.27 -0.84 -11.37
N GLY A 102 -8.85 0.00 -12.22
CA GLY A 102 -10.20 0.56 -12.06
C GLY A 102 -11.30 -0.48 -12.26
N ALA A 103 -12.58 -0.06 -12.22
CA ALA A 103 -13.75 -0.96 -12.20
C ALA A 103 -13.82 -1.94 -13.39
N SER A 104 -13.45 -1.51 -14.57
CA SER A 104 -13.37 -2.31 -15.79
C SER A 104 -11.97 -2.19 -16.40
N GLY A 105 -10.95 -2.13 -15.55
CA GLY A 105 -9.57 -1.96 -15.97
C GLY A 105 -9.08 -3.13 -16.82
N GLU A 106 -8.20 -2.79 -17.73
CA GLU A 106 -7.50 -3.73 -18.59
C GLU A 106 -6.20 -4.21 -17.93
N GLU A 107 -5.26 -4.69 -18.71
CA GLU A 107 -3.98 -5.17 -18.22
C GLU A 107 -3.28 -4.14 -17.34
N THR A 108 -2.96 -4.55 -16.11
CA THR A 108 -2.30 -3.70 -15.12
C THR A 108 -1.25 -4.52 -14.40
N GLU A 109 -0.01 -4.04 -14.41
CA GLU A 109 1.08 -4.65 -13.66
C GLU A 109 1.42 -3.79 -12.44
N VAL A 110 1.58 -4.43 -11.29
CA VAL A 110 1.99 -3.75 -10.06
C VAL A 110 3.22 -4.42 -9.48
N ILE A 111 4.30 -3.65 -9.36
CA ILE A 111 5.56 -4.04 -8.73
C ILE A 111 5.76 -3.20 -7.48
N ILE A 112 5.93 -3.87 -6.32
CA ILE A 112 6.15 -3.22 -5.04
C ILE A 112 7.48 -3.66 -4.45
N ASN A 113 8.43 -2.74 -4.41
CA ASN A 113 9.75 -2.95 -3.80
C ASN A 113 9.86 -2.31 -2.41
N GLY A 114 8.87 -1.54 -2.00
CA GLY A 114 8.87 -0.84 -0.72
C GLY A 114 7.60 -0.02 -0.52
N GLY A 115 7.60 0.76 0.55
CA GLY A 115 6.49 1.63 0.91
C GLY A 115 5.65 1.13 2.07
N THR A 116 4.94 2.05 2.70
CA THR A 116 3.98 1.81 3.77
C THR A 116 2.60 2.28 3.34
N PHE A 117 1.56 1.53 3.72
CA PHE A 117 0.22 1.71 3.20
C PHE A 117 -0.79 1.78 4.32
N TYR A 118 -1.63 2.79 4.28
CA TYR A 118 -2.71 3.02 5.23
C TYR A 118 -4.03 3.16 4.48
N MET A 119 -5.09 2.61 5.07
CA MET A 119 -6.43 2.80 4.55
C MET A 119 -7.18 3.86 5.33
N VAL A 120 -7.92 4.68 4.60
CA VAL A 120 -8.76 5.75 5.17
C VAL A 120 -10.20 5.58 4.68
N ASN A 121 -11.15 5.78 5.57
CA ASN A 121 -12.57 5.83 5.23
C ASN A 121 -13.22 6.98 6.00
N ASN A 122 -13.76 7.98 5.28
CA ASN A 122 -14.34 9.19 5.87
C ASN A 122 -13.43 9.89 6.90
N GLY A 123 -12.13 9.97 6.58
CA GLY A 123 -11.15 10.63 7.43
C GLY A 123 -10.65 9.81 8.63
N SER A 124 -11.19 8.61 8.85
CA SER A 124 -10.74 7.71 9.90
C SER A 124 -9.90 6.58 9.32
N PHE A 125 -8.78 6.28 9.97
CA PHE A 125 -7.97 5.12 9.63
C PHE A 125 -8.63 3.83 10.08
N TYR A 126 -8.45 2.76 9.31
CA TYR A 126 -9.00 1.46 9.68
C TYR A 126 -8.07 0.30 9.28
N ASN A 127 -8.22 -0.81 9.99
CA ASN A 127 -7.36 -1.97 9.91
C ASN A 127 -7.78 -2.88 8.75
N SER A 128 -7.46 -2.49 7.53
CA SER A 128 -7.71 -3.29 6.33
C SER A 128 -6.56 -3.07 5.37
N ALA A 129 -6.05 -4.14 4.81
CA ALA A 129 -5.04 -4.03 3.76
C ALA A 129 -5.63 -3.33 2.53
N PRO A 130 -4.85 -2.48 1.83
CA PRO A 130 -5.21 -2.01 0.52
C PRO A 130 -5.47 -3.16 -0.44
N ARG A 131 -6.49 -3.02 -1.29
CA ARG A 131 -6.70 -3.94 -2.41
C ARG A 131 -5.71 -3.59 -3.50
N ILE A 132 -4.70 -4.42 -3.65
CA ILE A 132 -3.73 -4.29 -4.73
C ILE A 132 -3.99 -5.42 -5.71
N GLN A 133 -4.25 -5.07 -6.97
CA GLN A 133 -4.60 -6.05 -7.98
C GLN A 133 -3.80 -5.80 -9.24
N SER A 134 -2.92 -6.75 -9.53
CA SER A 134 -2.25 -6.88 -10.80
C SER A 134 -3.10 -7.76 -11.71
N LEU A 135 -3.39 -7.29 -12.91
CA LEU A 135 -4.14 -8.02 -13.93
C LEU A 135 -3.22 -8.28 -15.11
N LYS A 136 -2.97 -9.55 -15.41
CA LYS A 136 -2.25 -9.96 -16.62
C LYS A 136 -3.15 -10.81 -17.50
N ALA A 137 -3.04 -10.58 -18.80
CA ALA A 137 -3.71 -11.45 -19.78
C ALA A 137 -3.00 -12.81 -19.85
N ASP A 138 -3.79 -13.89 -19.86
CA ASP A 138 -3.31 -15.23 -20.19
C ASP A 138 -3.03 -15.34 -21.72
N SER A 139 -2.53 -16.50 -22.15
CA SER A 139 -2.28 -16.77 -23.57
C SER A 139 -3.51 -16.69 -24.48
N SER A 140 -4.71 -16.68 -23.90
CA SER A 140 -5.99 -16.55 -24.60
C SER A 140 -6.56 -15.12 -24.54
N GLY A 141 -5.84 -14.20 -23.88
CA GLY A 141 -6.27 -12.81 -23.71
C GLY A 141 -7.24 -12.57 -22.55
N ASN A 142 -7.47 -13.54 -21.66
CA ASN A 142 -8.27 -13.34 -20.47
C ASN A 142 -7.44 -12.70 -19.36
N LEU A 143 -8.00 -11.68 -18.70
CA LEU A 143 -7.36 -11.03 -17.57
C LEU A 143 -7.55 -11.86 -16.30
N ASN A 144 -6.45 -12.22 -15.66
CA ASN A 144 -6.44 -12.95 -14.40
C ASN A 144 -5.85 -12.06 -13.31
N PRO A 145 -6.52 -11.91 -12.14
CA PRO A 145 -5.94 -11.21 -11.01
C PRO A 145 -4.73 -12.00 -10.47
N GLU A 146 -3.61 -11.31 -10.30
CA GLU A 146 -2.40 -11.83 -9.67
C GLU A 146 -2.05 -10.98 -8.46
N ASN A 147 -1.30 -11.55 -7.53
CA ASN A 147 -0.68 -10.76 -6.47
C ASN A 147 0.33 -9.77 -7.08
N PRO A 148 0.54 -8.58 -6.47
CA PRO A 148 1.61 -7.71 -6.88
C PRO A 148 2.95 -8.44 -6.76
N LEU A 149 3.92 -8.04 -7.61
CA LEU A 149 5.24 -8.64 -7.67
C LEU A 149 6.27 -7.70 -7.04
N ASN A 150 7.40 -8.22 -6.62
CA ASN A 150 8.60 -7.40 -6.37
C ASN A 150 9.45 -7.28 -7.65
N GLY A 151 10.51 -6.47 -7.59
CA GLY A 151 11.41 -6.28 -8.74
C GLY A 151 12.11 -7.54 -9.24
N GLU A 152 12.07 -8.63 -8.50
CA GLU A 152 12.60 -9.94 -8.87
C GLU A 152 11.52 -10.86 -9.49
N GLY A 153 10.29 -10.36 -9.58
CA GLY A 153 9.15 -11.09 -10.14
C GLY A 153 8.49 -12.07 -9.17
N ALA A 154 8.91 -12.10 -7.90
CA ALA A 154 8.26 -12.93 -6.88
C ALA A 154 6.99 -12.24 -6.35
N PRO A 155 5.91 -12.97 -6.07
CA PRO A 155 4.71 -12.42 -5.44
C PRO A 155 5.02 -11.79 -4.09
N VAL A 156 4.33 -10.69 -3.77
CA VAL A 156 4.38 -10.04 -2.46
C VAL A 156 3.02 -10.09 -1.79
N TYR A 157 3.03 -10.16 -0.47
CA TYR A 157 1.85 -10.40 0.36
C TYR A 157 1.69 -9.30 1.38
N ALA A 158 0.44 -8.89 1.63
CA ALA A 158 0.13 -7.89 2.62
C ALA A 158 0.57 -8.36 4.02
N THR A 159 1.44 -7.60 4.63
CA THR A 159 2.00 -7.87 5.96
C THR A 159 1.74 -6.66 6.84
N LYS A 160 1.06 -6.86 7.95
CA LYS A 160 0.71 -5.76 8.87
C LYS A 160 1.70 -5.65 10.02
N ALA A 161 1.85 -4.43 10.54
CA ALA A 161 2.42 -4.15 11.84
C ALA A 161 1.49 -3.22 12.62
N ASP A 162 1.20 -3.56 13.87
CA ASP A 162 0.45 -2.68 14.77
C ASP A 162 1.38 -1.67 15.41
N LEU A 163 1.20 -0.41 15.03
CA LEU A 163 2.02 0.70 15.49
C LEU A 163 1.36 1.51 16.60
N SER A 164 0.24 1.06 17.17
CA SER A 164 -0.49 1.79 18.21
C SER A 164 0.35 2.11 19.45
N SER A 165 1.42 1.35 19.69
CA SER A 165 2.36 1.54 20.80
C SER A 165 3.62 2.36 20.44
N VAL A 166 3.78 2.79 19.18
CA VAL A 166 5.02 3.40 18.65
C VAL A 166 4.97 4.93 18.64
N TYR A 167 3.85 5.51 19.05
CA TYR A 167 3.64 6.94 18.91
C TYR A 167 4.56 7.78 19.78
N GLY A 168 5.33 8.65 19.13
CA GLY A 168 5.85 9.85 19.73
C GLY A 168 4.71 10.89 19.93
N ALA A 169 4.95 11.90 20.73
CA ALA A 169 3.98 12.97 21.02
C ALA A 169 3.51 13.74 19.75
N ASP A 170 4.18 13.58 18.63
CA ASP A 170 3.93 14.24 17.35
C ASP A 170 3.27 13.32 16.29
N GLY A 171 2.98 12.08 16.65
CA GLY A 171 2.36 11.10 15.72
C GLY A 171 3.22 10.76 14.49
N VAL A 172 4.52 10.95 14.57
CA VAL A 172 5.46 10.73 13.47
C VAL A 172 6.20 9.42 13.64
N ILE A 173 6.11 8.55 12.65
CA ILE A 173 7.04 7.43 12.49
C ILE A 173 8.28 7.94 11.80
N LYS A 174 9.41 7.84 12.49
CA LYS A 174 10.72 8.22 11.96
C LYS A 174 11.53 6.97 11.65
N ASN A 175 12.34 7.06 10.59
CA ASN A 175 13.30 6.02 10.24
C ASN A 175 12.66 4.63 10.12
N ALA A 176 11.48 4.54 9.49
CA ALA A 176 10.93 3.25 9.12
C ALA A 176 11.92 2.53 8.19
N SER A 177 12.27 1.31 8.52
CA SER A 177 13.12 0.46 7.69
C SER A 177 12.58 -0.96 7.67
N ILE A 178 12.76 -1.63 6.55
CA ILE A 178 12.38 -3.02 6.37
C ILE A 178 13.57 -3.75 5.77
N ASP A 179 13.87 -4.91 6.29
CA ASP A 179 14.90 -5.81 5.83
C ASP A 179 14.33 -7.22 5.71
N VAL A 180 14.48 -7.81 4.54
CA VAL A 180 14.14 -9.20 4.27
C VAL A 180 15.43 -9.92 3.90
N PRO A 181 16.12 -10.56 4.86
CA PRO A 181 17.47 -11.11 4.63
C PRO A 181 17.56 -12.15 3.52
N SER A 182 16.46 -12.85 3.21
CA SER A 182 16.41 -13.86 2.12
C SER A 182 16.39 -13.24 0.72
N TYR A 183 16.12 -11.94 0.62
CA TYR A 183 16.04 -11.20 -0.63
C TYR A 183 16.86 -9.91 -0.47
N ASN A 184 17.45 -9.42 -1.54
CA ASN A 184 18.04 -8.10 -1.55
C ASN A 184 16.94 -7.01 -1.61
N TYR A 185 16.07 -7.03 -0.60
CA TYR A 185 14.89 -6.21 -0.50
C TYR A 185 14.89 -5.44 0.82
N GLY A 186 14.77 -4.15 0.74
CA GLY A 186 14.66 -3.28 1.90
C GLY A 186 14.46 -1.84 1.48
N PHE A 187 13.85 -1.05 2.34
CA PHE A 187 13.74 0.39 2.13
C PHE A 187 13.84 1.15 3.45
N LYS A 188 14.17 2.42 3.36
CA LYS A 188 14.17 3.35 4.49
C LYS A 188 13.28 4.53 4.15
N ASP A 189 12.38 4.84 5.05
CA ASP A 189 11.48 5.96 4.89
C ASP A 189 11.26 6.68 6.23
N ALA A 190 11.06 7.99 6.20
CA ALA A 190 10.75 8.81 7.37
C ALA A 190 9.39 9.46 7.13
N GLN A 191 8.37 9.01 7.84
CA GLN A 191 6.98 9.34 7.52
C GLN A 191 6.16 9.76 8.73
N THR A 192 5.16 10.59 8.47
CA THR A 192 4.05 10.81 9.41
C THR A 192 3.09 9.64 9.30
N ALA A 193 2.79 8.99 10.40
CA ALA A 193 1.84 7.89 10.42
C ALA A 193 0.62 8.22 11.28
N PRO A 194 -0.56 7.77 10.85
CA PRO A 194 -1.74 7.74 11.70
C PRO A 194 -1.59 6.69 12.81
N ASN A 195 -2.39 6.84 13.87
CA ASN A 195 -2.48 5.83 14.91
C ASN A 195 -3.18 4.58 14.38
N GLY A 196 -2.48 3.46 14.27
CA GLY A 196 -3.09 2.22 13.79
C GLY A 196 -2.13 1.24 13.16
N VAL A 197 -2.65 0.49 12.22
CA VAL A 197 -1.95 -0.57 11.52
C VAL A 197 -1.37 -0.05 10.21
N VAL A 198 -0.11 -0.34 9.98
CA VAL A 198 0.57 -0.15 8.69
C VAL A 198 0.63 -1.48 7.96
N TYR A 199 0.49 -1.42 6.65
CA TYR A 199 0.71 -2.55 5.76
C TYR A 199 1.96 -2.33 4.93
N MET A 200 2.67 -3.42 4.69
CA MET A 200 3.79 -3.55 3.76
C MET A 200 3.50 -4.72 2.85
N TYR A 201 4.05 -4.73 1.65
CA TYR A 201 3.90 -5.84 0.72
C TYR A 201 5.26 -6.51 0.55
N LEU A 202 5.41 -7.70 1.10
CA LEU A 202 6.69 -8.39 1.26
C LEU A 202 6.64 -9.77 0.59
N PRO A 203 7.76 -10.23 0.02
CA PRO A 203 7.86 -11.60 -0.48
C PRO A 203 7.77 -12.60 0.67
N ALA A 204 7.36 -13.84 0.37
CA ALA A 204 7.39 -14.92 1.36
C ALA A 204 8.81 -15.13 1.87
N ALA A 205 8.99 -15.12 3.18
CA ALA A 205 10.29 -15.24 3.84
C ALA A 205 10.14 -15.79 5.26
N ASP A 206 11.11 -16.59 5.70
CA ASP A 206 11.12 -17.13 7.06
C ASP A 206 11.46 -16.08 8.13
N LEU A 207 12.07 -14.99 7.72
CA LEU A 207 12.40 -13.87 8.60
C LEU A 207 12.27 -12.54 7.86
N VAL A 208 11.52 -11.64 8.44
CA VAL A 208 11.44 -10.23 8.07
C VAL A 208 11.68 -9.41 9.31
N LYS A 209 12.48 -8.36 9.19
CA LYS A 209 12.73 -7.38 10.25
C LYS A 209 12.26 -6.00 9.80
N ALA A 210 11.62 -5.28 10.68
CA ALA A 210 11.22 -3.91 10.47
C ALA A 210 11.53 -3.06 11.69
N THR A 211 11.81 -1.79 11.47
CA THR A 211 12.01 -0.82 12.56
C THR A 211 11.14 0.41 12.30
N PHE A 212 10.37 0.79 13.29
CA PHE A 212 9.53 1.97 13.25
C PHE A 212 9.83 2.85 14.48
N SER A 213 10.35 4.04 14.25
CA SER A 213 10.76 4.97 15.32
C SER A 213 11.70 4.34 16.36
N GLY A 214 12.60 3.44 15.92
CA GLY A 214 13.55 2.75 16.78
C GLY A 214 13.01 1.51 17.51
N ILE A 215 11.75 1.15 17.28
CA ILE A 215 11.15 -0.08 17.82
C ILE A 215 11.21 -1.16 16.76
N ASN A 216 11.76 -2.32 17.12
CA ASN A 216 11.90 -3.45 16.23
C ASN A 216 10.64 -4.31 16.18
N TYR A 217 10.39 -4.83 15.00
CA TYR A 217 9.35 -5.81 14.68
C TYR A 217 9.98 -6.93 13.89
N GLU A 218 9.52 -8.13 14.09
CA GLU A 218 9.92 -9.26 13.28
C GLU A 218 8.78 -10.22 13.03
N GLY A 219 8.89 -11.05 12.02
CA GLY A 219 7.91 -12.06 11.70
C GLY A 219 8.29 -12.88 10.49
N LYS A 220 7.41 -13.83 10.17
CA LYS A 220 7.45 -14.65 8.95
C LYS A 220 6.41 -14.13 7.98
N VAL A 221 6.70 -14.18 6.70
CA VAL A 221 5.73 -13.88 5.63
C VAL A 221 5.42 -15.15 4.86
N GLU A 222 4.19 -15.57 4.92
CA GLU A 222 3.65 -16.72 4.19
C GLU A 222 2.77 -16.26 3.01
N ALA A 223 2.52 -17.18 2.08
CA ALA A 223 1.66 -16.95 0.92
C ALA A 223 0.16 -16.86 1.31
N ASP A 224 -0.16 -16.22 2.42
CA ASP A 224 -1.52 -15.94 2.91
C ASP A 224 -1.56 -14.56 3.54
N ALA A 225 -1.92 -13.55 2.73
CA ALA A 225 -1.93 -12.14 3.15
C ALA A 225 -2.80 -11.87 4.40
N ALA A 226 -3.82 -12.70 4.66
CA ALA A 226 -4.71 -12.48 5.81
C ALA A 226 -4.07 -12.82 7.16
N LYS A 227 -2.95 -13.52 7.16
CA LYS A 227 -2.29 -14.03 8.37
C LYS A 227 -0.94 -13.39 8.66
N ASN A 228 -0.40 -12.61 7.72
CA ASN A 228 0.93 -12.04 7.87
C ASN A 228 0.92 -10.85 8.83
N GLU A 229 1.64 -10.98 9.93
CA GLU A 229 1.80 -9.96 10.94
C GLU A 229 3.23 -9.96 11.48
N LEU A 230 3.82 -8.77 11.61
CA LEU A 230 5.08 -8.58 12.30
C LEU A 230 4.79 -8.25 13.76
N GLU A 231 5.40 -8.99 14.66
CA GLU A 231 5.26 -8.80 16.10
C GLU A 231 6.34 -7.84 16.61
N ARG A 232 5.95 -7.00 17.54
CA ARG A 232 6.88 -6.11 18.21
C ARG A 232 7.84 -6.92 19.09
N GLU A 233 9.15 -6.69 18.95
CA GLU A 233 10.13 -7.20 19.92
C GLU A 233 9.88 -6.57 21.29
N LEU A 234 9.64 -7.41 22.30
CA LEU A 234 9.50 -6.96 23.69
C LEU A 234 10.87 -6.66 24.28
N THR A 235 11.05 -5.45 24.78
CA THR A 235 12.28 -5.10 25.50
C THR A 235 12.25 -5.66 26.94
N PHE A 236 13.40 -5.74 27.60
CA PHE A 236 13.49 -6.15 29.00
C PHE A 236 12.61 -5.31 29.92
N VAL A 237 12.39 -4.04 29.58
CA VAL A 237 11.53 -3.11 30.31
C VAL A 237 10.04 -3.47 30.13
N ASP A 238 9.66 -3.96 28.97
CA ASP A 238 8.29 -4.38 28.68
C ASP A 238 7.96 -5.67 29.45
N TYR A 239 8.87 -6.63 29.50
CA TYR A 239 8.75 -7.82 30.35
C TYR A 239 8.61 -7.46 31.84
N GLY A 240 9.37 -6.48 32.32
CA GLY A 240 9.26 -5.99 33.70
C GLY A 240 7.89 -5.35 33.99
N LYS A 241 7.32 -4.61 33.04
CA LYS A 241 5.97 -4.02 33.18
C LYS A 241 4.87 -5.09 33.15
N GLU A 242 4.99 -6.11 32.32
CA GLU A 242 4.03 -7.22 32.29
C GLU A 242 4.06 -8.04 33.59
N LEU A 243 5.23 -8.34 34.11
CA LEU A 243 5.39 -9.01 35.39
C LEU A 243 4.77 -8.19 36.54
N LEU A 244 4.96 -6.88 36.54
CA LEU A 244 4.34 -6.00 37.54
C LEU A 244 2.81 -5.95 37.40
N ARG A 245 2.27 -5.90 36.19
CA ARG A 245 0.81 -5.93 35.95
C ARG A 245 0.20 -7.25 36.41
N ASN A 246 0.80 -8.39 36.08
CA ASN A 246 0.31 -9.71 36.45
C ASN A 246 0.38 -9.91 37.97
N ASN A 247 1.41 -9.41 38.64
CA ASN A 247 1.51 -9.47 40.11
C ASN A 247 0.52 -8.54 40.81
N LEU A 248 0.21 -7.35 40.24
CA LEU A 248 -0.80 -6.43 40.77
C LEU A 248 -2.22 -6.98 40.58
N GLN A 249 -2.52 -7.65 39.49
CA GLN A 249 -3.82 -8.32 39.30
C GLN A 249 -4.04 -9.46 40.28
N SER A 250 -3.02 -10.26 40.57
CA SER A 250 -3.12 -11.34 41.56
C SER A 250 -3.27 -10.86 43.02
N VAL A 251 -2.96 -9.60 43.32
CA VAL A 251 -3.12 -8.98 44.65
C VAL A 251 -4.51 -8.36 44.84
N VAL A 252 -5.21 -8.04 43.76
CA VAL A 252 -6.56 -7.42 43.81
C VAL A 252 -7.69 -8.45 43.85
N GLU A 253 -7.40 -9.74 43.61
CA GLU A 253 -8.36 -10.85 43.69
C GLU A 253 -8.43 -11.55 45.06
N PHE A 254 -7.88 -10.93 46.13
CA PHE A 254 -8.02 -11.41 47.50
C PHE A 254 -8.94 -10.51 48.33
#